data_a149b6c8c066181c6f1b7f7f1feef8f8
#
_entry.id   a149b6c8c066181c6f1b7f7f1feef8f8
#
_cell.length_a   1.000
_cell.length_b   1.000
_cell.length_c   1.000
_cell.angle_alpha   90.00
_cell.angle_beta   90.00
_cell.angle_gamma   90.00
#
_symmetry.space_group_name_H-M   'P 1'
#
loop_
_entity.id
_entity.type
_entity.pdbx_description
1 polymer ?
#
loop_
_entity_poly.entity_id
_entity_poly.type
_entity_poly.pdbx_seq_one_letter_code
_entity_poly.pdbx_strand_id
1 'polypeptide(L)'
;MLDETTKNLLIVEVNKLLPENSENKLISAMRYILLAPAKHIRSFLVVASSRVFNAEAKKVISVAAAIEFVHAYSLIHDDLPCMDNSDTRRSQLSCHKKFDEATAVLAGDALLTLAFEVLSSLNEKRCEIIKVLSQAIGIRGMVGGQALDINSEHIDFSPQPSVIQVADTGIQKALPTSISCKKPCNSGAEHEMDSSVSYLHDTLSTLKLQHSYGCMYDAGMTSGQADKIKEIHLMKTAKLFAASCEIGAIIGGATDKQRKALYNYGINLGLIFQAKDDIEDYEQDKTNNLMSMLGKSEVEDYIDGLFKQGLDNLSALSGDTNYLYDLLNQVKKDG
;
A
#
# COMPACT_ATOMS: atom_id res chain seq x y z
N MET A 1 -13.49 9.61 8.72
CA MET A 1 -12.70 10.64 8.00
C MET A 1 -12.17 11.68 9.00
N LEU A 2 -11.12 12.43 8.63
CA LEU A 2 -10.59 13.49 9.49
C LEU A 2 -11.71 14.45 9.90
N ASP A 3 -11.78 14.73 11.21
CA ASP A 3 -12.62 15.83 11.69
C ASP A 3 -12.09 17.18 11.16
N GLU A 4 -12.95 18.16 11.08
CA GLU A 4 -12.63 19.47 10.49
C GLU A 4 -11.44 20.14 11.20
N THR A 5 -11.31 19.94 12.50
CA THR A 5 -10.19 20.48 13.28
C THR A 5 -8.87 19.87 12.83
N THR A 6 -8.82 18.57 12.62
CA THR A 6 -7.60 17.86 12.18
C THR A 6 -7.26 18.21 10.73
N LYS A 7 -8.25 18.39 9.84
CA LYS A 7 -8.03 18.89 8.47
C LYS A 7 -7.39 20.29 8.49
N ASN A 8 -7.94 21.19 9.31
CA ASN A 8 -7.41 22.54 9.43
C ASN A 8 -5.96 22.53 9.96
N LEU A 9 -5.63 21.66 10.92
CA LEU A 9 -4.27 21.50 11.39
C LEU A 9 -3.32 21.01 10.29
N LEU A 10 -3.79 20.07 9.45
CA LEU A 10 -3.01 19.57 8.31
C LEU A 10 -2.74 20.69 7.29
N ILE A 11 -3.75 21.48 6.94
CA ILE A 11 -3.61 22.63 6.04
C ILE A 11 -2.62 23.67 6.61
N VAL A 12 -2.72 23.96 7.90
CA VAL A 12 -1.77 24.88 8.58
C VAL A 12 -0.33 24.36 8.49
N GLU A 13 -0.13 23.05 8.70
CA GLU A 13 1.21 22.45 8.61
C GLU A 13 1.74 22.48 7.16
N VAL A 14 0.89 22.18 6.16
CA VAL A 14 1.26 22.33 4.74
C VAL A 14 1.65 23.78 4.41
N ASN A 15 0.88 24.76 4.87
CA ASN A 15 1.17 26.19 4.61
C ASN A 15 2.46 26.66 5.29
N LYS A 16 2.80 26.10 6.44
CA LYS A 16 4.07 26.37 7.14
C LYS A 16 5.29 25.86 6.35
N LEU A 17 5.17 24.66 5.79
CA LEU A 17 6.26 23.99 5.05
C LEU A 17 6.36 24.48 3.60
N LEU A 18 5.25 24.83 2.99
CA LEU A 18 5.13 25.28 1.61
C LEU A 18 4.35 26.61 1.56
N PRO A 19 5.03 27.77 1.64
CA PRO A 19 4.37 29.08 1.69
C PRO A 19 3.48 29.36 0.48
N GLU A 20 2.29 29.94 0.74
CA GLU A 20 1.28 30.20 -0.30
C GLU A 20 1.74 31.23 -1.34
N ASN A 21 2.44 32.28 -0.91
CA ASN A 21 2.86 33.39 -1.76
C ASN A 21 4.23 33.15 -2.42
N SER A 22 4.54 31.91 -2.75
CA SER A 22 5.79 31.59 -3.42
C SER A 22 5.66 31.78 -4.93
N GLU A 23 6.56 32.58 -5.53
CA GLU A 23 6.71 32.66 -6.99
C GLU A 23 7.34 31.39 -7.59
N ASN A 24 7.76 30.46 -6.74
CA ASN A 24 8.39 29.22 -7.16
C ASN A 24 7.33 28.25 -7.73
N LYS A 25 7.42 27.97 -9.03
CA LYS A 25 6.54 27.04 -9.76
C LYS A 25 6.51 25.64 -9.11
N LEU A 26 7.63 25.16 -8.58
CA LEU A 26 7.73 23.89 -7.90
C LEU A 26 6.83 23.85 -6.66
N ILE A 27 6.92 24.88 -5.79
CA ILE A 27 6.06 24.98 -4.60
C ILE A 27 4.58 25.04 -5.01
N SER A 28 4.27 25.80 -6.06
CA SER A 28 2.89 25.86 -6.58
C SER A 28 2.37 24.51 -7.03
N ALA A 29 3.20 23.68 -7.70
CA ALA A 29 2.85 22.35 -8.15
C ALA A 29 2.64 21.38 -6.95
N MET A 30 3.53 21.40 -5.96
CA MET A 30 3.40 20.60 -4.73
C MET A 30 2.10 20.93 -3.98
N ARG A 31 1.81 22.22 -3.78
CA ARG A 31 0.58 22.71 -3.14
C ARG A 31 -0.67 22.33 -3.89
N TYR A 32 -0.64 22.40 -5.22
CA TYR A 32 -1.78 22.08 -6.08
C TYR A 32 -2.31 20.67 -5.82
N ILE A 33 -1.45 19.69 -5.67
CA ILE A 33 -1.85 18.30 -5.39
C ILE A 33 -2.22 18.08 -3.91
N LEU A 34 -1.45 18.68 -2.98
CA LEU A 34 -1.69 18.50 -1.55
C LEU A 34 -3.00 19.11 -1.06
N LEU A 35 -3.39 20.25 -1.63
CA LEU A 35 -4.59 20.98 -1.24
C LEU A 35 -5.83 20.61 -2.10
N ALA A 36 -5.67 19.68 -3.05
CA ALA A 36 -6.78 19.13 -3.81
C ALA A 36 -7.78 18.42 -2.87
N PRO A 37 -9.09 18.45 -3.18
CA PRO A 37 -10.08 17.72 -2.40
C PRO A 37 -9.73 16.24 -2.24
N ALA A 38 -9.63 15.76 -1.00
CA ALA A 38 -9.22 14.39 -0.71
C ALA A 38 -9.84 13.85 0.58
N LYS A 39 -9.95 12.52 0.67
CA LYS A 39 -10.42 11.82 1.89
C LYS A 39 -9.35 11.84 3.00
N HIS A 40 -8.07 12.06 2.69
CA HIS A 40 -6.92 12.07 3.61
C HIS A 40 -6.87 10.84 4.56
N ILE A 41 -7.18 9.64 4.02
CA ILE A 41 -7.34 8.43 4.84
C ILE A 41 -6.02 8.08 5.55
N ARG A 42 -4.87 8.26 4.89
CA ARG A 42 -3.55 7.89 5.45
C ARG A 42 -3.16 8.79 6.61
N SER A 43 -3.33 10.10 6.48
CA SER A 43 -3.18 11.05 7.59
C SER A 43 -4.17 10.78 8.73
N PHE A 44 -5.42 10.46 8.37
CA PHE A 44 -6.42 10.04 9.36
C PHE A 44 -5.95 8.83 10.17
N LEU A 45 -5.39 7.81 9.51
CA LEU A 45 -4.89 6.59 10.16
C LEU A 45 -3.76 6.90 11.16
N VAL A 46 -2.83 7.80 10.82
CA VAL A 46 -1.78 8.25 11.75
C VAL A 46 -2.41 8.85 13.00
N VAL A 47 -3.34 9.80 12.81
CA VAL A 47 -3.97 10.51 13.93
C VAL A 47 -4.87 9.58 14.74
N ALA A 48 -5.72 8.77 14.09
CA ALA A 48 -6.65 7.86 14.78
C ALA A 48 -5.89 6.80 15.58
N SER A 49 -4.83 6.20 14.99
CA SER A 49 -4.03 5.20 15.70
C SER A 49 -3.27 5.79 16.88
N SER A 50 -2.81 7.04 16.81
CA SER A 50 -2.18 7.71 17.94
C SER A 50 -3.18 8.05 19.07
N ARG A 51 -4.42 8.39 18.71
CA ARG A 51 -5.51 8.68 19.66
C ARG A 51 -5.89 7.46 20.49
N VAL A 52 -5.75 6.23 19.98
CA VAL A 52 -5.94 4.99 20.76
C VAL A 52 -5.13 5.01 22.06
N PHE A 53 -3.98 5.70 22.05
CA PHE A 53 -3.06 5.85 23.19
C PHE A 53 -3.07 7.25 23.79
N ASN A 54 -4.14 8.02 23.60
CA ASN A 54 -4.36 9.37 24.13
C ASN A 54 -3.35 10.43 23.65
N ALA A 55 -2.69 10.22 22.50
CA ALA A 55 -1.82 11.24 21.92
C ALA A 55 -2.65 12.39 21.33
N GLU A 56 -2.19 13.62 21.57
CA GLU A 56 -2.82 14.83 21.02
C GLU A 56 -2.55 14.96 19.51
N ALA A 57 -3.56 15.31 18.72
CA ALA A 57 -3.43 15.50 17.27
C ALA A 57 -2.29 16.46 16.89
N LYS A 58 -2.09 17.54 17.67
CA LYS A 58 -0.99 18.51 17.44
C LYS A 58 0.42 17.90 17.46
N LYS A 59 0.62 16.80 18.21
CA LYS A 59 1.91 16.12 18.31
C LYS A 59 2.19 15.21 17.11
N VAL A 60 1.17 14.84 16.37
CA VAL A 60 1.26 13.89 15.25
C VAL A 60 1.04 14.54 13.88
N ILE A 61 0.58 15.79 13.82
CA ILE A 61 0.13 16.42 12.59
C ILE A 61 1.25 16.59 11.55
N SER A 62 2.48 16.88 11.97
CA SER A 62 3.62 16.98 11.05
C SER A 62 3.95 15.62 10.43
N VAL A 63 3.83 14.54 11.20
CA VAL A 63 4.02 13.17 10.71
C VAL A 63 2.88 12.78 9.78
N ALA A 64 1.64 13.13 10.11
CA ALA A 64 0.48 12.93 9.24
C ALA A 64 0.65 13.68 7.91
N ALA A 65 1.20 14.91 7.93
CA ALA A 65 1.54 15.67 6.72
C ALA A 65 2.64 14.98 5.90
N ALA A 66 3.68 14.45 6.54
CA ALA A 66 4.74 13.70 5.86
C ALA A 66 4.19 12.46 5.12
N ILE A 67 3.24 11.75 5.72
CA ILE A 67 2.55 10.62 5.06
C ILE A 67 1.72 11.08 3.85
N GLU A 68 1.05 12.24 3.93
CA GLU A 68 0.34 12.81 2.77
C GLU A 68 1.33 13.24 1.67
N PHE A 69 2.50 13.76 2.01
CA PHE A 69 3.52 14.10 1.02
C PHE A 69 3.98 12.86 0.26
N VAL A 70 4.19 11.75 0.97
CA VAL A 70 4.50 10.45 0.36
C VAL A 70 3.37 9.99 -0.55
N HIS A 71 2.12 10.08 -0.12
CA HIS A 71 1.00 9.72 -0.98
C HIS A 71 0.85 10.66 -2.18
N ALA A 72 1.07 11.97 -1.99
CA ALA A 72 0.94 12.93 -3.08
C ALA A 72 2.01 12.74 -4.15
N TYR A 73 3.28 12.45 -3.77
CA TYR A 73 4.32 12.18 -4.76
C TYR A 73 3.96 10.96 -5.60
N SER A 74 3.46 9.88 -4.99
CA SER A 74 3.09 8.69 -5.75
C SER A 74 2.02 8.98 -6.79
N LEU A 75 0.99 9.76 -6.42
CA LEU A 75 -0.06 10.17 -7.36
C LEU A 75 0.46 11.05 -8.51
N ILE A 76 1.40 11.97 -8.21
CA ILE A 76 1.99 12.83 -9.25
C ILE A 76 2.76 11.97 -10.26
N HIS A 77 3.56 11.01 -9.77
CA HIS A 77 4.37 10.15 -10.62
C HIS A 77 3.53 9.12 -11.38
N ASP A 78 2.49 8.56 -10.74
CA ASP A 78 1.56 7.64 -11.39
C ASP A 78 0.86 8.30 -12.59
N ASP A 79 0.49 9.60 -12.50
CA ASP A 79 -0.18 10.32 -13.57
C ASP A 79 0.71 10.67 -14.78
N LEU A 80 2.06 10.52 -14.69
CA LEU A 80 2.99 10.90 -15.76
C LEU A 80 2.75 10.10 -17.06
N PRO A 81 3.11 10.68 -18.25
CA PRO A 81 2.95 9.99 -19.53
C PRO A 81 3.68 8.66 -19.65
N CYS A 82 4.76 8.44 -18.88
CA CYS A 82 5.50 7.19 -18.84
C CYS A 82 4.93 6.16 -17.84
N MET A 83 3.83 6.49 -17.17
CA MET A 83 3.11 5.66 -16.21
C MET A 83 1.66 5.51 -16.70
N ASP A 84 0.66 5.93 -15.94
CA ASP A 84 -0.77 5.79 -16.31
C ASP A 84 -1.22 6.80 -17.37
N ASN A 85 -0.42 7.85 -17.65
CA ASN A 85 -0.73 8.94 -18.59
C ASN A 85 -2.12 9.58 -18.34
N SER A 86 -2.45 9.80 -17.09
CA SER A 86 -3.77 10.32 -16.69
C SER A 86 -3.87 11.83 -16.90
N ASP A 87 -4.88 12.29 -17.65
CA ASP A 87 -5.13 13.71 -17.86
C ASP A 87 -5.70 14.41 -16.63
N THR A 88 -6.41 13.67 -15.77
CA THR A 88 -7.10 14.22 -14.60
C THR A 88 -6.90 13.38 -13.34
N ARG A 89 -6.88 14.05 -12.20
CA ARG A 89 -6.85 13.45 -10.87
C ARG A 89 -7.78 14.21 -9.92
N ARG A 90 -8.70 13.52 -9.22
CA ARG A 90 -9.64 14.15 -8.28
C ARG A 90 -10.46 15.29 -8.91
N SER A 91 -10.97 15.07 -10.12
CA SER A 91 -11.78 16.02 -10.90
C SER A 91 -11.06 17.33 -11.29
N GLN A 92 -9.73 17.35 -11.28
CA GLN A 92 -8.91 18.45 -11.80
C GLN A 92 -7.75 17.89 -12.66
N LEU A 93 -7.08 18.76 -13.42
CA LEU A 93 -5.97 18.34 -14.26
C LEU A 93 -4.87 17.67 -13.41
N SER A 94 -4.26 16.62 -13.93
CA SER A 94 -3.05 16.03 -13.32
C SER A 94 -1.91 17.05 -13.29
N CYS A 95 -0.89 16.83 -12.45
CA CYS A 95 0.18 17.79 -12.23
C CYS A 95 0.91 18.13 -13.54
N HIS A 96 1.25 17.12 -14.35
CA HIS A 96 1.98 17.31 -15.60
C HIS A 96 1.14 18.05 -16.67
N LYS A 97 -0.19 17.91 -16.64
CA LYS A 97 -1.09 18.66 -17.54
C LYS A 97 -1.30 20.10 -17.07
N LYS A 98 -1.33 20.33 -15.76
CA LYS A 98 -1.51 21.69 -15.17
C LYS A 98 -0.24 22.54 -15.32
N PHE A 99 0.93 21.94 -15.15
CA PHE A 99 2.22 22.63 -15.16
C PHE A 99 3.04 22.19 -16.39
N ASP A 100 3.81 21.12 -16.27
CA ASP A 100 4.54 20.38 -17.30
C ASP A 100 5.15 19.11 -16.66
N GLU A 101 5.68 18.20 -17.50
CA GLU A 101 6.26 16.92 -17.06
C GLU A 101 7.46 17.11 -16.14
N ALA A 102 8.40 17.99 -16.49
CA ALA A 102 9.60 18.23 -15.69
C ALA A 102 9.23 18.76 -14.30
N THR A 103 8.27 19.70 -14.23
CA THR A 103 7.76 20.24 -12.96
C THR A 103 7.07 19.14 -12.15
N ALA A 104 6.31 18.23 -12.78
CA ALA A 104 5.64 17.14 -12.09
C ALA A 104 6.65 16.14 -11.50
N VAL A 105 7.66 15.71 -12.27
CA VAL A 105 8.75 14.85 -11.76
C VAL A 105 9.41 15.48 -10.54
N LEU A 106 9.84 16.73 -10.66
CA LEU A 106 10.53 17.45 -9.56
C LEU A 106 9.61 17.69 -8.35
N ALA A 107 8.30 17.88 -8.56
CA ALA A 107 7.34 18.05 -7.46
C ALA A 107 7.17 16.74 -6.68
N GLY A 108 7.13 15.59 -7.34
CA GLY A 108 7.13 14.30 -6.69
C GLY A 108 8.41 14.05 -5.88
N ASP A 109 9.59 14.26 -6.47
CA ASP A 109 10.89 14.11 -5.80
C ASP A 109 11.01 15.02 -4.57
N ALA A 110 10.57 16.28 -4.73
CA ALA A 110 10.60 17.25 -3.64
C ALA A 110 9.66 16.88 -2.48
N LEU A 111 8.46 16.38 -2.78
CA LEU A 111 7.50 15.91 -1.76
C LEU A 111 8.03 14.69 -1.01
N LEU A 112 8.61 13.72 -1.71
CA LEU A 112 9.23 12.55 -1.08
C LEU A 112 10.36 12.97 -0.16
N THR A 113 11.24 13.87 -0.62
CA THR A 113 12.37 14.37 0.18
C THR A 113 11.88 15.18 1.38
N LEU A 114 10.89 16.08 1.19
CA LEU A 114 10.31 16.89 2.26
C LEU A 114 9.66 16.01 3.35
N ALA A 115 9.04 14.87 2.98
CA ALA A 115 8.51 13.95 3.97
C ALA A 115 9.60 13.46 4.93
N PHE A 116 10.76 13.06 4.43
CA PHE A 116 11.89 12.64 5.27
C PHE A 116 12.54 13.80 6.04
N GLU A 117 12.58 15.01 5.47
CA GLU A 117 13.04 16.22 6.17
C GLU A 117 12.17 16.48 7.41
N VAL A 118 10.83 16.44 7.26
CA VAL A 118 9.89 16.59 8.38
C VAL A 118 10.13 15.52 9.44
N LEU A 119 10.23 14.23 9.04
CA LEU A 119 10.43 13.14 9.98
C LEU A 119 11.79 13.20 10.67
N SER A 120 12.84 13.70 9.99
CA SER A 120 14.18 13.85 10.56
C SER A 120 14.24 14.89 11.68
N SER A 121 13.33 15.87 11.65
CA SER A 121 13.23 16.93 12.66
C SER A 121 12.52 16.50 13.96
N LEU A 122 11.97 15.27 14.02
CA LEU A 122 11.34 14.75 15.24
C LEU A 122 12.39 14.54 16.34
N ASN A 123 12.03 14.90 17.56
CA ASN A 123 12.92 14.73 18.73
C ASN A 123 13.03 13.26 19.14
N GLU A 124 11.90 12.54 19.12
CA GLU A 124 11.81 11.16 19.60
C GLU A 124 11.35 10.23 18.47
N LYS A 125 11.73 8.95 18.57
CA LYS A 125 11.27 7.87 17.67
C LYS A 125 11.55 8.09 16.17
N ARG A 126 12.26 9.14 15.77
CA ARG A 126 12.48 9.48 14.36
C ARG A 126 13.10 8.37 13.52
N CYS A 127 14.13 7.68 14.04
CA CYS A 127 14.77 6.59 13.32
C CYS A 127 13.82 5.40 13.11
N GLU A 128 12.99 5.11 14.10
CA GLU A 128 12.01 4.05 14.05
C GLU A 128 10.89 4.37 13.04
N ILE A 129 10.35 5.59 13.08
CA ILE A 129 9.32 6.07 12.15
C ILE A 129 9.86 6.10 10.71
N ILE A 130 11.07 6.61 10.50
CA ILE A 130 11.73 6.62 9.18
C ILE A 130 11.94 5.20 8.68
N LYS A 131 12.35 4.25 9.53
CA LYS A 131 12.51 2.83 9.16
C LYS A 131 11.17 2.23 8.70
N VAL A 132 10.10 2.40 9.46
CA VAL A 132 8.76 1.89 9.11
C VAL A 132 8.30 2.46 7.77
N LEU A 133 8.38 3.80 7.60
CA LEU A 133 7.96 4.44 6.37
C LEU A 133 8.80 4.00 5.16
N SER A 134 10.12 4.02 5.26
CA SER A 134 11.01 3.65 4.15
C SER A 134 10.82 2.21 3.68
N GLN A 135 10.53 1.28 4.60
CA GLN A 135 10.21 -0.10 4.27
C GLN A 135 8.85 -0.21 3.56
N ALA A 136 7.85 0.58 3.98
CA ALA A 136 6.52 0.55 3.39
C ALA A 136 6.45 1.16 1.99
N ILE A 137 7.32 2.11 1.66
CA ILE A 137 7.29 2.82 0.38
C ILE A 137 8.37 2.40 -0.62
N GLY A 138 9.40 1.69 -0.16
CA GLY A 138 10.54 1.27 -0.99
C GLY A 138 10.26 0.07 -1.90
N ILE A 139 11.33 -0.63 -2.30
CA ILE A 139 11.28 -1.78 -3.23
C ILE A 139 10.45 -2.96 -2.72
N ARG A 140 10.28 -3.11 -1.40
CA ARG A 140 9.43 -4.13 -0.76
C ARG A 140 8.07 -3.58 -0.35
N GLY A 141 7.70 -2.40 -0.82
CA GLY A 141 6.48 -1.67 -0.54
C GLY A 141 5.92 -1.01 -1.79
N MET A 142 5.43 0.22 -1.64
CA MET A 142 4.66 0.94 -2.65
C MET A 142 5.37 1.03 -4.02
N VAL A 143 6.65 1.39 -4.07
CA VAL A 143 7.41 1.49 -5.34
C VAL A 143 7.59 0.10 -5.98
N GLY A 144 7.90 -0.93 -5.16
CA GLY A 144 7.98 -2.31 -5.68
C GLY A 144 6.64 -2.82 -6.19
N GLY A 145 5.53 -2.49 -5.50
CA GLY A 145 4.17 -2.82 -5.93
C GLY A 145 3.81 -2.14 -7.25
N GLN A 146 4.14 -0.86 -7.42
CA GLN A 146 3.95 -0.15 -8.68
C GLN A 146 4.76 -0.77 -9.83
N ALA A 147 6.01 -1.18 -9.57
CA ALA A 147 6.82 -1.85 -10.57
C ALA A 147 6.24 -3.22 -10.98
N LEU A 148 5.64 -3.96 -10.05
CA LEU A 148 4.93 -5.21 -10.36
C LEU A 148 3.65 -4.96 -11.17
N ASP A 149 2.93 -3.90 -10.85
CA ASP A 149 1.70 -3.49 -11.53
C ASP A 149 1.95 -3.19 -13.00
N ILE A 150 2.88 -2.28 -13.31
CA ILE A 150 3.29 -1.94 -14.68
C ILE A 150 3.77 -3.18 -15.46
N ASN A 151 4.55 -4.06 -14.81
CA ASN A 151 5.01 -5.28 -15.46
C ASN A 151 3.88 -6.27 -15.72
N SER A 152 2.81 -6.26 -14.92
CA SER A 152 1.66 -7.14 -15.11
C SER A 152 0.81 -6.73 -16.31
N GLU A 153 0.75 -5.45 -16.65
CA GLU A 153 0.03 -4.93 -17.82
C GLU A 153 0.66 -5.39 -19.15
N HIS A 154 1.96 -5.70 -19.16
CA HIS A 154 2.67 -6.22 -20.34
C HIS A 154 2.60 -7.74 -20.49
N ILE A 155 2.02 -8.47 -19.55
CA ILE A 155 1.79 -9.90 -19.65
C ILE A 155 0.44 -10.11 -20.32
N ASP A 156 0.42 -10.55 -21.58
CA ASP A 156 -0.80 -10.97 -22.29
C ASP A 156 -1.40 -12.20 -21.58
N PHE A 157 -2.43 -12.00 -20.79
CA PHE A 157 -3.19 -13.04 -20.09
C PHE A 157 -4.26 -13.68 -20.96
N SER A 158 -4.32 -13.34 -22.27
CA SER A 158 -5.23 -14.06 -23.17
C SER A 158 -4.90 -15.55 -23.14
N PRO A 159 -5.90 -16.46 -23.02
CA PRO A 159 -5.65 -17.89 -23.10
C PRO A 159 -5.00 -18.17 -24.45
N GLN A 160 -3.69 -18.47 -24.42
CA GLN A 160 -2.99 -18.93 -25.62
C GLN A 160 -3.74 -20.19 -26.08
N PRO A 161 -4.21 -20.26 -27.35
CA PRO A 161 -4.78 -21.47 -27.84
C PRO A 161 -3.74 -22.58 -27.66
N SER A 162 -4.09 -23.60 -26.88
CA SER A 162 -3.26 -24.78 -26.69
C SER A 162 -3.04 -25.44 -28.06
N VAL A 163 -2.00 -25.06 -28.75
CA VAL A 163 -1.51 -25.78 -29.93
C VAL A 163 -0.91 -27.06 -29.39
N ILE A 164 -1.75 -28.08 -29.25
CA ILE A 164 -1.27 -29.46 -29.13
C ILE A 164 -0.60 -29.77 -30.47
N GLN A 165 0.68 -29.45 -30.60
CA GLN A 165 1.51 -30.06 -31.64
C GLN A 165 1.76 -31.49 -31.19
N VAL A 166 0.93 -32.41 -31.72
CA VAL A 166 1.26 -33.81 -31.76
C VAL A 166 2.42 -33.96 -32.74
N ALA A 167 3.64 -33.84 -32.24
CA ALA A 167 4.84 -34.20 -32.97
C ALA A 167 5.04 -35.72 -32.79
N ASP A 168 4.46 -36.46 -33.72
CA ASP A 168 4.83 -37.86 -33.98
C ASP A 168 6.17 -37.86 -34.72
N THR A 169 7.27 -37.94 -34.03
CA THR A 169 8.56 -38.45 -34.52
C THR A 169 9.42 -38.84 -33.33
N GLY A 170 9.63 -40.13 -33.17
CA GLY A 170 10.56 -40.70 -32.21
C GLY A 170 12.01 -40.25 -32.46
N ILE A 171 12.65 -39.72 -31.43
CA ILE A 171 14.07 -39.84 -31.14
C ILE A 171 14.25 -39.69 -29.63
N GLN A 172 14.55 -40.82 -28.99
CA GLN A 172 15.12 -40.85 -27.65
C GLN A 172 16.49 -40.19 -27.69
N LYS A 173 16.71 -39.10 -26.97
CA LYS A 173 18.04 -38.67 -26.52
C LYS A 173 18.01 -38.31 -25.03
N ALA A 174 18.88 -39.00 -24.34
CA ALA A 174 19.11 -38.98 -22.91
C ALA A 174 19.35 -37.57 -22.35
N LEU A 175 18.66 -37.25 -21.27
CA LEU A 175 19.00 -36.13 -20.38
C LEU A 175 20.19 -36.53 -19.49
N PRO A 176 21.20 -35.66 -19.30
CA PRO A 176 22.21 -35.87 -18.30
C PRO A 176 21.65 -35.55 -16.92
N THR A 177 21.67 -36.56 -16.05
CA THR A 177 21.46 -36.45 -14.62
C THR A 177 22.66 -35.77 -13.94
N SER A 178 22.33 -34.99 -12.88
CA SER A 178 23.21 -34.52 -11.83
C SER A 178 24.06 -33.29 -12.09
N ILE A 179 23.60 -32.15 -11.56
CA ILE A 179 24.49 -31.12 -11.01
C ILE A 179 24.46 -31.27 -9.49
N SER A 180 25.53 -31.90 -8.96
CA SER A 180 25.82 -32.03 -7.56
C SER A 180 26.42 -30.71 -7.05
N CYS A 181 25.72 -29.97 -6.20
CA CYS A 181 26.33 -28.93 -5.37
C CYS A 181 27.04 -29.55 -4.20
N LYS A 182 28.37 -29.64 -4.29
CA LYS A 182 29.24 -29.88 -3.17
C LYS A 182 29.83 -28.58 -2.67
N LYS A 183 29.44 -28.11 -1.49
CA LYS A 183 30.26 -27.74 -0.32
C LYS A 183 29.42 -26.95 0.69
N PRO A 184 29.49 -27.33 1.99
CA PRO A 184 28.91 -26.50 3.05
C PRO A 184 29.93 -25.42 3.43
N CYS A 185 29.53 -24.16 3.45
CA CYS A 185 30.27 -23.10 4.13
C CYS A 185 29.86 -23.09 5.61
N ASN A 186 30.77 -23.64 6.44
CA ASN A 186 30.79 -23.34 7.86
C ASN A 186 31.34 -21.93 8.06
N SER A 187 30.57 -21.02 8.59
CA SER A 187 31.05 -19.92 9.42
C SER A 187 29.88 -19.50 10.32
N GLY A 188 30.05 -19.82 11.62
CA GLY A 188 29.17 -19.40 12.67
C GLY A 188 29.24 -17.87 12.81
N ALA A 189 28.13 -17.25 12.55
CA ALA A 189 27.72 -15.96 13.07
C ALA A 189 26.19 -16.04 13.20
N GLU A 190 25.74 -16.20 14.43
CA GLU A 190 24.35 -15.97 14.79
C GLU A 190 24.05 -14.50 14.53
N HIS A 191 23.54 -14.19 13.34
CA HIS A 191 22.86 -12.93 13.10
C HIS A 191 21.43 -13.09 13.61
N GLU A 192 21.09 -12.34 14.66
CA GLU A 192 19.71 -12.07 15.04
C GLU A 192 18.93 -11.74 13.77
N MET A 193 17.98 -12.60 13.41
CA MET A 193 17.07 -12.33 12.30
C MET A 193 16.26 -11.08 12.63
N ASP A 194 16.46 -10.03 11.85
CA ASP A 194 15.70 -8.79 11.94
C ASP A 194 14.20 -9.10 11.96
N SER A 195 13.52 -8.65 13.00
CA SER A 195 12.07 -8.83 13.23
C SER A 195 11.21 -8.44 12.02
N SER A 196 11.72 -7.58 11.12
CA SER A 196 11.04 -7.16 9.90
C SER A 196 10.85 -8.29 8.87
N VAL A 197 11.72 -9.32 8.87
CA VAL A 197 11.60 -10.48 7.97
C VAL A 197 10.50 -11.42 8.46
N SER A 198 10.31 -11.52 9.79
CA SER A 198 9.25 -12.35 10.38
C SER A 198 7.85 -11.81 10.05
N TYR A 199 7.67 -10.49 10.02
CA TYR A 199 6.38 -9.87 9.65
C TYR A 199 5.94 -10.22 8.21
N LEU A 200 6.88 -10.26 7.27
CA LEU A 200 6.56 -10.60 5.87
C LEU A 200 6.17 -12.07 5.72
N HIS A 201 6.89 -12.96 6.41
CA HIS A 201 6.62 -14.39 6.37
C HIS A 201 5.27 -14.72 7.04
N ASP A 202 4.94 -14.07 8.16
CA ASP A 202 3.68 -14.26 8.86
C ASP A 202 2.49 -13.71 8.06
N THR A 203 2.64 -12.58 7.36
CA THR A 203 1.57 -11.99 6.54
C THR A 203 1.28 -12.86 5.31
N LEU A 204 2.34 -13.35 4.64
CA LEU A 204 2.19 -14.28 3.50
C LEU A 204 1.68 -15.65 3.93
N SER A 205 2.04 -16.12 5.14
CA SER A 205 1.53 -17.38 5.68
C SER A 205 0.05 -17.27 6.07
N THR A 206 -0.40 -16.12 6.55
CA THR A 206 -1.81 -15.86 6.85
C THR A 206 -2.67 -15.83 5.58
N LEU A 207 -2.12 -15.32 4.47
CA LEU A 207 -2.76 -15.38 3.16
C LEU A 207 -2.80 -16.81 2.57
N LYS A 208 -1.86 -17.69 2.96
CA LYS A 208 -1.80 -19.09 2.53
C LYS A 208 -2.72 -20.04 3.34
N LEU A 209 -3.13 -19.68 4.55
CA LEU A 209 -3.87 -20.57 5.46
C LEU A 209 -5.37 -20.71 5.15
N GLN A 210 -5.92 -20.04 4.13
CA GLN A 210 -7.34 -20.20 3.74
C GLN A 210 -7.59 -21.13 2.55
N HIS A 211 -6.60 -21.90 2.09
CA HIS A 211 -6.77 -22.85 0.98
C HIS A 211 -7.21 -24.27 1.42
N SER A 212 -8.10 -24.39 2.40
CA SER A 212 -8.68 -25.68 2.77
C SER A 212 -10.21 -25.68 2.67
N TYR A 213 -10.74 -25.37 1.51
CA TYR A 213 -12.07 -25.84 1.12
C TYR A 213 -12.02 -26.26 -0.35
N GLY A 214 -12.13 -27.59 -0.55
CA GLY A 214 -12.08 -28.19 -1.84
C GLY A 214 -13.32 -27.87 -2.67
N CYS A 215 -13.08 -27.48 -3.90
CA CYS A 215 -13.93 -27.81 -5.03
C CYS A 215 -13.01 -28.02 -6.24
N MET A 216 -13.04 -29.23 -6.77
CA MET A 216 -12.35 -29.65 -7.98
C MET A 216 -13.00 -28.93 -9.18
N TYR A 217 -12.36 -27.89 -9.66
CA TYR A 217 -12.46 -27.40 -11.03
C TYR A 217 -11.07 -26.87 -11.43
N ASP A 218 -10.74 -26.95 -12.69
CA ASP A 218 -9.48 -26.67 -13.39
C ASP A 218 -8.78 -25.34 -12.99
N ALA A 219 -8.35 -25.23 -11.73
CA ALA A 219 -8.00 -23.98 -11.04
C ALA A 219 -6.46 -23.72 -10.98
N GLY A 220 -5.67 -24.44 -11.74
CA GLY A 220 -4.22 -24.36 -11.66
C GLY A 220 -3.60 -23.05 -12.20
N MET A 221 -4.28 -22.35 -13.11
CA MET A 221 -3.77 -21.10 -13.71
C MET A 221 -4.34 -19.84 -13.03
N THR A 222 -5.62 -19.84 -12.65
CA THR A 222 -6.29 -18.65 -12.10
C THR A 222 -5.86 -18.30 -10.67
N SER A 223 -5.54 -19.28 -9.82
CA SER A 223 -5.10 -19.03 -8.45
C SER A 223 -3.76 -18.28 -8.38
N GLY A 224 -2.82 -18.61 -9.26
CA GLY A 224 -1.52 -17.93 -9.32
C GLY A 224 -1.60 -16.46 -9.78
N GLN A 225 -2.60 -16.12 -10.61
CA GLN A 225 -2.82 -14.74 -11.07
C GLN A 225 -3.51 -13.89 -10.00
N ALA A 226 -4.55 -14.40 -9.37
CA ALA A 226 -5.21 -13.72 -8.25
C ALA A 226 -4.23 -13.43 -7.09
N ASP A 227 -3.31 -14.37 -6.80
CA ASP A 227 -2.29 -14.19 -5.78
C ASP A 227 -1.29 -13.06 -6.14
N LYS A 228 -0.93 -12.90 -7.42
CA LYS A 228 -0.10 -11.78 -7.89
C LYS A 228 -0.83 -10.44 -7.73
N ILE A 229 -2.11 -10.36 -8.08
CA ILE A 229 -2.90 -9.14 -7.90
C ILE A 229 -2.98 -8.79 -6.39
N LYS A 230 -3.24 -9.77 -5.52
CA LYS A 230 -3.22 -9.56 -4.07
C LYS A 230 -1.85 -9.09 -3.56
N GLU A 231 -0.76 -9.56 -4.15
CA GLU A 231 0.59 -9.09 -3.83
C GLU A 231 0.79 -7.62 -4.27
N ILE A 232 0.33 -7.24 -5.45
CA ILE A 232 0.35 -5.84 -5.91
C ILE A 232 -0.47 -4.97 -4.96
N HIS A 233 -1.70 -5.34 -4.61
CA HIS A 233 -2.55 -4.62 -3.66
C HIS A 233 -1.88 -4.46 -2.29
N LEU A 234 -1.26 -5.53 -1.80
CA LEU A 234 -0.51 -5.52 -0.54
C LEU A 234 0.62 -4.51 -0.59
N MET A 235 1.44 -4.55 -1.65
CA MET A 235 2.63 -3.74 -1.76
C MET A 235 2.33 -2.29 -2.14
N LYS A 236 1.55 -2.07 -3.20
CA LYS A 236 1.24 -0.74 -3.75
C LYS A 236 0.39 0.08 -2.79
N THR A 237 -0.58 -0.54 -2.13
CA THR A 237 -1.59 0.17 -1.33
C THR A 237 -1.53 -0.16 0.16
N ALA A 238 -1.69 -1.43 0.55
CA ALA A 238 -1.94 -1.79 1.95
C ALA A 238 -0.75 -1.51 2.88
N LYS A 239 0.50 -1.63 2.42
CA LYS A 239 1.68 -1.36 3.24
C LYS A 239 1.77 0.09 3.73
N LEU A 240 1.36 1.07 2.92
CA LEU A 240 1.35 2.47 3.36
C LEU A 240 0.21 2.74 4.37
N PHE A 241 -0.94 2.07 4.23
CA PHE A 241 -2.01 2.08 5.24
C PHE A 241 -1.50 1.50 6.57
N ALA A 242 -0.84 0.36 6.52
CA ALA A 242 -0.27 -0.30 7.70
C ALA A 242 0.81 0.55 8.38
N ALA A 243 1.72 1.13 7.60
CA ALA A 243 2.74 2.04 8.11
C ALA A 243 2.11 3.28 8.77
N SER A 244 1.04 3.83 8.20
CA SER A 244 0.30 4.96 8.81
C SER A 244 -0.25 4.60 10.18
N CYS A 245 -0.85 3.41 10.32
CA CYS A 245 -1.34 2.90 11.60
C CYS A 245 -0.20 2.65 12.61
N GLU A 246 0.87 1.98 12.17
CA GLU A 246 2.00 1.66 13.03
C GLU A 246 2.75 2.92 13.49
N ILE A 247 2.97 3.89 12.62
CA ILE A 247 3.60 5.17 12.95
C ILE A 247 2.76 5.92 13.99
N GLY A 248 1.44 5.97 13.82
CA GLY A 248 0.54 6.54 14.82
C GLY A 248 0.66 5.85 16.18
N ALA A 249 0.74 4.51 16.18
CA ALA A 249 0.95 3.71 17.39
C ALA A 249 2.31 3.99 18.07
N ILE A 250 3.40 4.10 17.27
CA ILE A 250 4.74 4.46 17.79
C ILE A 250 4.71 5.79 18.52
N ILE A 251 4.10 6.82 17.91
CA ILE A 251 3.98 8.15 18.51
C ILE A 251 3.12 8.12 19.77
N GLY A 252 2.07 7.31 19.76
CA GLY A 252 1.20 7.10 20.91
C GLY A 252 1.82 6.31 22.06
N GLY A 253 3.01 5.73 21.88
CA GLY A 253 3.70 4.95 22.91
C GLY A 253 3.17 3.51 23.06
N ALA A 254 2.62 2.94 22.00
CA ALA A 254 2.11 1.57 21.96
C ALA A 254 3.19 0.52 22.23
N THR A 255 2.81 -0.58 22.86
CA THR A 255 3.65 -1.78 22.96
C THR A 255 3.78 -2.48 21.60
N ASP A 256 4.80 -3.33 21.43
CA ASP A 256 5.02 -4.08 20.18
C ASP A 256 3.80 -4.91 19.76
N LYS A 257 3.10 -5.52 20.72
CA LYS A 257 1.86 -6.26 20.46
C LYS A 257 0.75 -5.37 19.90
N GLN A 258 0.58 -4.18 20.46
CA GLN A 258 -0.42 -3.20 20.00
C GLN A 258 -0.04 -2.61 18.65
N ARG A 259 1.25 -2.34 18.42
CA ARG A 259 1.78 -1.91 17.12
C ARG A 259 1.49 -2.94 16.04
N LYS A 260 1.77 -4.24 16.32
CA LYS A 260 1.47 -5.33 15.40
C LYS A 260 -0.02 -5.42 15.09
N ALA A 261 -0.89 -5.25 16.08
CA ALA A 261 -2.34 -5.25 15.87
C ALA A 261 -2.79 -4.11 14.93
N LEU A 262 -2.28 -2.88 15.15
CA LEU A 262 -2.59 -1.72 14.30
C LEU A 262 -1.98 -1.84 12.91
N TYR A 263 -0.78 -2.38 12.78
CA TYR A 263 -0.18 -2.71 11.48
C TYR A 263 -1.07 -3.68 10.69
N ASN A 264 -1.48 -4.80 11.31
CA ASN A 264 -2.36 -5.79 10.66
C ASN A 264 -3.73 -5.21 10.32
N TYR A 265 -4.30 -4.38 11.19
CA TYR A 265 -5.51 -3.61 10.89
C TYR A 265 -5.32 -2.77 9.61
N GLY A 266 -4.23 -2.03 9.50
CA GLY A 266 -3.91 -1.21 8.34
C GLY A 266 -3.74 -2.02 7.06
N ILE A 267 -3.12 -3.22 7.13
CA ILE A 267 -3.06 -4.17 6.01
C ILE A 267 -4.46 -4.56 5.56
N ASN A 268 -5.31 -5.02 6.49
CA ASN A 268 -6.66 -5.46 6.15
C ASN A 268 -7.49 -4.33 5.54
N LEU A 269 -7.43 -3.14 6.12
CA LEU A 269 -8.15 -1.96 5.60
C LEU A 269 -7.68 -1.59 4.19
N GLY A 270 -6.37 -1.59 3.93
CA GLY A 270 -5.81 -1.25 2.62
C GLY A 270 -6.15 -2.28 1.55
N LEU A 271 -6.21 -3.57 1.91
CA LEU A 271 -6.64 -4.64 1.00
C LEU A 271 -8.15 -4.58 0.71
N ILE A 272 -8.99 -4.26 1.72
CA ILE A 272 -10.43 -4.02 1.50
C ILE A 272 -10.61 -2.83 0.56
N PHE A 273 -9.87 -1.72 0.80
CA PHE A 273 -9.95 -0.53 -0.03
C PHE A 273 -9.67 -0.86 -1.49
N GLN A 274 -8.58 -1.58 -1.78
CA GLN A 274 -8.22 -1.94 -3.15
C GLN A 274 -9.19 -2.96 -3.78
N ALA A 275 -9.68 -3.95 -3.02
CA ALA A 275 -10.67 -4.88 -3.53
C ALA A 275 -12.02 -4.21 -3.85
N LYS A 276 -12.35 -3.12 -3.15
CA LYS A 276 -13.52 -2.28 -3.47
C LYS A 276 -13.30 -1.43 -4.71
N ASP A 277 -12.11 -0.83 -4.86
CA ASP A 277 -11.76 -0.12 -6.10
C ASP A 277 -11.88 -1.06 -7.31
N ASP A 278 -11.41 -2.32 -7.21
CA ASP A 278 -11.56 -3.33 -8.27
C ASP A 278 -13.04 -3.65 -8.62
N ILE A 279 -13.94 -3.60 -7.63
CA ILE A 279 -15.38 -3.79 -7.88
C ILE A 279 -15.96 -2.57 -8.62
N GLU A 280 -15.61 -1.35 -8.20
CA GLU A 280 -16.10 -0.10 -8.79
C GLU A 280 -15.59 0.08 -10.23
N ASP A 281 -14.33 -0.25 -10.47
CA ASP A 281 -13.67 -0.05 -11.77
C ASP A 281 -13.91 -1.19 -12.77
N TYR A 282 -14.51 -2.32 -12.36
CA TYR A 282 -14.68 -3.51 -13.20
C TYR A 282 -15.43 -3.26 -14.51
N GLU A 283 -16.37 -2.34 -14.55
CA GLU A 283 -17.11 -1.97 -15.77
C GLU A 283 -16.20 -1.23 -16.78
N GLN A 284 -15.16 -0.52 -16.29
CA GLN A 284 -14.26 0.30 -17.09
C GLN A 284 -12.98 -0.46 -17.46
N ASP A 285 -12.45 -1.26 -16.53
CA ASP A 285 -11.27 -2.10 -16.72
C ASP A 285 -11.55 -3.55 -16.33
N LYS A 286 -11.72 -4.40 -17.35
CA LYS A 286 -11.97 -5.85 -17.17
C LYS A 286 -10.69 -6.68 -17.09
N THR A 287 -9.53 -6.04 -17.15
CA THR A 287 -8.24 -6.71 -17.14
C THR A 287 -7.55 -6.51 -15.79
N ASN A 288 -6.75 -7.48 -15.36
CA ASN A 288 -5.84 -7.38 -14.22
C ASN A 288 -6.42 -6.93 -12.87
N ASN A 289 -7.68 -7.24 -12.56
CA ASN A 289 -8.27 -6.99 -11.25
C ASN A 289 -8.84 -8.27 -10.61
N LEU A 290 -9.10 -8.25 -9.30
CA LEU A 290 -9.62 -9.41 -8.58
C LEU A 290 -11.00 -9.85 -9.07
N MET A 291 -11.83 -8.90 -9.52
CA MET A 291 -13.16 -9.20 -10.06
C MET A 291 -13.09 -10.07 -11.31
N SER A 292 -12.13 -9.78 -12.20
CA SER A 292 -11.94 -10.57 -13.44
C SER A 292 -11.38 -11.97 -13.17
N MET A 293 -10.63 -12.16 -12.08
CA MET A 293 -9.96 -13.41 -11.73
C MET A 293 -10.80 -14.33 -10.85
N LEU A 294 -11.52 -13.77 -9.90
CA LEU A 294 -12.25 -14.53 -8.88
C LEU A 294 -13.77 -14.48 -9.06
N GLY A 295 -14.28 -13.40 -9.65
CA GLY A 295 -15.71 -13.11 -9.68
C GLY A 295 -16.22 -12.46 -8.40
N LYS A 296 -17.42 -11.88 -8.49
CA LYS A 296 -17.98 -10.99 -7.46
C LYS A 296 -18.12 -11.68 -6.09
N SER A 297 -18.67 -12.89 -6.06
CA SER A 297 -18.93 -13.59 -4.79
C SER A 297 -17.64 -13.87 -4.00
N GLU A 298 -16.58 -14.32 -4.68
CA GLU A 298 -15.31 -14.64 -4.04
C GLU A 298 -14.57 -13.38 -3.56
N VAL A 299 -14.70 -12.25 -4.29
CA VAL A 299 -14.15 -10.96 -3.85
C VAL A 299 -14.91 -10.43 -2.65
N GLU A 300 -16.24 -10.56 -2.60
CA GLU A 300 -17.05 -10.19 -1.43
C GLU A 300 -16.69 -11.05 -0.21
N ASP A 301 -16.52 -12.36 -0.36
CA ASP A 301 -16.07 -13.27 0.71
C ASP A 301 -14.67 -12.92 1.20
N TYR A 302 -13.76 -12.53 0.29
CA TYR A 302 -12.43 -12.04 0.64
C TYR A 302 -12.48 -10.76 1.47
N ILE A 303 -13.31 -9.78 1.07
CA ILE A 303 -13.54 -8.54 1.83
C ILE A 303 -14.11 -8.85 3.21
N ASP A 304 -15.07 -9.75 3.32
CA ASP A 304 -15.68 -10.14 4.60
C ASP A 304 -14.68 -10.79 5.55
N GLY A 305 -13.80 -11.63 5.02
CA GLY A 305 -12.70 -12.21 5.77
C GLY A 305 -11.72 -11.17 6.33
N LEU A 306 -11.29 -10.23 5.49
CA LEU A 306 -10.41 -9.12 5.88
C LEU A 306 -11.08 -8.19 6.90
N PHE A 307 -12.36 -7.91 6.71
CA PHE A 307 -13.14 -7.09 7.65
C PHE A 307 -13.18 -7.71 9.05
N LYS A 308 -13.48 -9.01 9.14
CA LYS A 308 -13.46 -9.75 10.40
C LYS A 308 -12.09 -9.70 11.08
N GLN A 309 -11.01 -9.94 10.33
CA GLN A 309 -9.65 -9.83 10.84
C GLN A 309 -9.34 -8.40 11.33
N GLY A 310 -9.82 -7.37 10.62
CA GLY A 310 -9.70 -5.98 11.04
C GLY A 310 -10.36 -5.72 12.39
N LEU A 311 -11.56 -6.23 12.61
CA LEU A 311 -12.25 -6.15 13.90
C LEU A 311 -11.52 -6.89 15.03
N ASP A 312 -10.99 -8.10 14.74
CA ASP A 312 -10.21 -8.89 15.70
C ASP A 312 -8.95 -8.13 16.13
N ASN A 313 -8.26 -7.45 15.19
CA ASN A 313 -7.09 -6.62 15.52
C ASN A 313 -7.46 -5.42 16.42
N LEU A 314 -8.59 -4.75 16.17
CA LEU A 314 -9.06 -3.65 17.01
C LEU A 314 -9.47 -4.12 18.40
N SER A 315 -10.09 -5.29 18.51
CA SER A 315 -10.52 -5.86 19.81
C SER A 315 -9.36 -6.21 20.75
N ALA A 316 -8.15 -6.39 20.19
CA ALA A 316 -6.93 -6.64 20.96
C ALA A 316 -6.34 -5.38 21.61
N LEU A 317 -6.92 -4.19 21.35
CA LEU A 317 -6.46 -2.90 21.86
C LEU A 317 -7.31 -2.46 23.06
N SER A 318 -6.67 -1.84 24.04
CA SER A 318 -7.34 -1.39 25.28
C SER A 318 -7.78 0.08 25.24
N GLY A 319 -7.50 0.82 24.15
CA GLY A 319 -7.82 2.24 24.00
C GLY A 319 -9.10 2.50 23.20
N ASP A 320 -9.40 3.78 22.94
CA ASP A 320 -10.54 4.17 22.11
C ASP A 320 -10.25 3.89 20.63
N THR A 321 -10.90 2.88 20.07
CA THR A 321 -10.79 2.44 18.69
C THR A 321 -11.95 2.87 17.79
N ASN A 322 -12.90 3.68 18.31
CA ASN A 322 -14.13 4.04 17.59
C ASN A 322 -13.84 4.65 16.21
N TYR A 323 -12.88 5.56 16.11
CA TYR A 323 -12.50 6.17 14.82
C TYR A 323 -12.04 5.16 13.78
N LEU A 324 -11.27 4.16 14.20
CA LEU A 324 -10.77 3.09 13.31
C LEU A 324 -11.91 2.11 12.95
N TYR A 325 -12.76 1.79 13.92
CA TYR A 325 -13.94 0.96 13.70
C TYR A 325 -14.90 1.61 12.69
N ASP A 326 -15.19 2.90 12.84
CA ASP A 326 -16.07 3.64 11.94
C ASP A 326 -15.49 3.70 10.53
N LEU A 327 -14.17 3.94 10.39
CA LEU A 327 -13.51 3.93 9.09
C LEU A 327 -13.59 2.55 8.41
N LEU A 328 -13.35 1.47 9.15
CA LEU A 328 -13.42 0.11 8.61
C LEU A 328 -14.84 -0.20 8.09
N ASN A 329 -15.88 0.18 8.86
CA ASN A 329 -17.27 0.04 8.43
C ASN A 329 -17.61 0.91 7.22
N GLN A 330 -17.09 2.13 7.18
CA GLN A 330 -17.31 3.03 6.04
C GLN A 330 -16.70 2.45 4.77
N VAL A 331 -15.42 2.06 4.80
CA VAL A 331 -14.73 1.48 3.64
C VAL A 331 -15.40 0.20 3.16
N LYS A 332 -15.94 -0.63 4.07
CA LYS A 332 -16.71 -1.82 3.67
C LYS A 332 -18.03 -1.46 2.97
N LYS A 333 -18.69 -0.35 3.38
CA LYS A 333 -20.01 0.06 2.85
C LYS A 333 -19.92 0.87 1.56
N ASP A 334 -18.88 1.73 1.45
CA ASP A 334 -18.61 2.55 0.26
C ASP A 334 -18.22 1.60 -0.88
N GLY A 335 -19.13 1.36 -1.83
CA GLY A 335 -18.96 0.46 -2.97
C GLY A 335 -20.24 -0.28 -3.31
#